data_239bf8b78aeaa1b358428404c4d7a89d
#
_entry.id   239bf8b78aeaa1b358428404c4d7a89d
#
_cell.length_a   1.000
_cell.length_b   1.000
_cell.length_c   1.000
_cell.angle_alpha   90.00
_cell.angle_beta   90.00
_cell.angle_gamma   90.00
#
_symmetry.space_group_name_H-M   'P 1'
#
loop_
_entity.id
_entity.type
_entity.pdbx_description
1 polymer ?
#
loop_
_entity_poly.entity_id
_entity_poly.type
_entity_poly.pdbx_seq_one_letter_code
_entity_poly.pdbx_strand_id
1 'polypeptide(L)'
;EDGKRYEHRDEFFPTLFVKSKKKTKYKTLSGQAVEEIHPGTVRDCRDFYKKYEDIDNFEIYGNDRYIYQYISEKYPQDEVKFDISKIKLVTLDIETTSEQGFPDVESCVEEILAITIQDYTTKQIITWGSKPFKNDRKDVTYNHCPTEYELLTSFINYWMQDVPDVITGWNIQLFDIPYICRRLDRVLGEKLMKRFSPWGLVSEGEVHIMGRTHITYDVGGVTQLDYLDLYKKFTYKAQESYRLDYIAKVELGQQKLDHSEFETFKDFYT
;
A
#
# COMPACT_ATOMS: atom_id res chain seq x y z
N GLU A 1 -21.73 13.78 1.00
CA GLU A 1 -22.21 15.14 1.29
C GLU A 1 -21.87 15.59 2.72
N ASP A 2 -21.79 14.67 3.70
CA ASP A 2 -21.48 14.95 5.11
C ASP A 2 -19.99 14.74 5.47
N GLY A 3 -19.14 14.42 4.51
CA GLY A 3 -17.71 14.16 4.69
C GLY A 3 -17.40 12.84 5.42
N LYS A 4 -18.41 12.01 5.69
CA LYS A 4 -18.19 10.71 6.34
C LYS A 4 -17.88 9.64 5.34
N ARG A 5 -17.07 8.68 5.78
CA ARG A 5 -16.76 7.47 5.02
C ARG A 5 -17.82 6.41 5.28
N TYR A 6 -18.29 5.77 4.22
CA TYR A 6 -19.24 4.68 4.29
C TYR A 6 -18.69 3.45 3.59
N GLU A 7 -18.86 2.29 4.19
CA GLU A 7 -18.61 1.01 3.54
C GLU A 7 -19.91 0.55 2.87
N HIS A 8 -19.83 0.21 1.60
CA HIS A 8 -20.93 -0.34 0.83
C HIS A 8 -20.47 -1.61 0.10
N ARG A 9 -21.28 -2.68 0.21
CA ARG A 9 -21.05 -3.93 -0.53
C ARG A 9 -22.04 -4.03 -1.64
N ASP A 10 -21.54 -4.22 -2.84
CA ASP A 10 -22.35 -4.33 -4.06
C ASP A 10 -22.03 -5.64 -4.77
N GLU A 11 -23.05 -6.22 -5.43
CA GLU A 11 -22.84 -7.30 -6.38
C GLU A 11 -22.64 -6.70 -7.77
N PHE A 12 -21.59 -7.14 -8.45
CA PHE A 12 -21.24 -6.65 -9.77
C PHE A 12 -21.05 -7.81 -10.73
N PHE A 13 -21.66 -7.70 -11.90
CA PHE A 13 -21.61 -8.68 -12.98
C PHE A 13 -20.91 -8.05 -14.20
N PRO A 14 -19.59 -8.27 -14.35
CA PRO A 14 -18.83 -7.65 -15.43
C PRO A 14 -19.31 -8.08 -16.81
N THR A 15 -19.20 -7.17 -17.78
CA THR A 15 -19.40 -7.44 -19.19
C THR A 15 -18.08 -7.77 -19.85
N LEU A 16 -18.01 -8.90 -20.53
CA LEU A 16 -16.92 -9.30 -21.41
C LEU A 16 -17.41 -9.31 -22.85
N PHE A 17 -16.50 -9.43 -23.81
CA PHE A 17 -16.83 -9.46 -25.22
C PHE A 17 -16.10 -10.60 -25.91
N VAL A 18 -16.73 -11.22 -26.88
CA VAL A 18 -16.15 -12.24 -27.77
C VAL A 18 -16.38 -11.88 -29.22
N LYS A 19 -15.60 -12.46 -30.13
CA LYS A 19 -15.78 -12.25 -31.57
C LYS A 19 -17.18 -12.65 -32.02
N SER A 20 -17.82 -11.75 -32.76
CA SER A 20 -19.16 -12.04 -33.35
C SER A 20 -19.04 -12.21 -34.85
N LYS A 21 -19.80 -13.19 -35.36
CA LYS A 21 -20.01 -13.37 -36.81
C LYS A 21 -21.08 -12.44 -37.36
N LYS A 22 -21.85 -11.79 -36.48
CA LYS A 22 -22.93 -10.87 -36.83
C LYS A 22 -22.42 -9.42 -36.75
N LYS A 23 -23.11 -8.53 -37.48
CA LYS A 23 -22.88 -7.09 -37.35
C LYS A 23 -23.44 -6.62 -35.99
N THR A 24 -22.58 -6.09 -35.12
CA THR A 24 -22.93 -5.58 -33.79
C THR A 24 -22.58 -4.11 -33.66
N LYS A 25 -23.05 -3.46 -32.59
CA LYS A 25 -22.69 -2.06 -32.30
C LYS A 25 -21.26 -1.94 -31.76
N TYR A 26 -20.71 -3.03 -31.21
CA TYR A 26 -19.39 -3.06 -30.62
C TYR A 26 -18.33 -3.58 -31.58
N LYS A 27 -17.15 -2.98 -31.51
CA LYS A 27 -15.99 -3.39 -32.31
C LYS A 27 -14.73 -3.33 -31.49
N THR A 28 -13.78 -4.18 -31.81
CA THR A 28 -12.37 -4.05 -31.32
C THR A 28 -11.73 -2.79 -31.89
N LEU A 29 -10.58 -2.41 -31.34
CA LEU A 29 -9.76 -1.32 -31.89
C LEU A 29 -9.35 -1.57 -33.36
N SER A 30 -9.24 -2.83 -33.77
CA SER A 30 -8.97 -3.24 -35.17
C SER A 30 -10.23 -3.26 -36.06
N GLY A 31 -11.42 -2.91 -35.52
CA GLY A 31 -12.67 -2.84 -36.27
C GLY A 31 -13.43 -4.15 -36.36
N GLN A 32 -12.99 -5.23 -35.74
CA GLN A 32 -13.71 -6.51 -35.74
C GLN A 32 -14.95 -6.45 -34.86
N ALA A 33 -16.09 -7.01 -35.35
CA ALA A 33 -17.31 -7.07 -34.58
C ALA A 33 -17.18 -8.01 -33.37
N VAL A 34 -17.66 -7.54 -32.21
CA VAL A 34 -17.73 -8.32 -30.97
C VAL A 34 -19.13 -8.24 -30.36
N GLU A 35 -19.51 -9.25 -29.61
CA GLU A 35 -20.76 -9.29 -28.86
C GLU A 35 -20.53 -9.42 -27.36
N GLU A 36 -21.46 -8.86 -26.61
CA GLU A 36 -21.40 -8.90 -25.13
C GLU A 36 -21.70 -10.30 -24.62
N ILE A 37 -20.98 -10.70 -23.59
CA ILE A 37 -21.27 -11.89 -22.82
C ILE A 37 -21.21 -11.54 -21.31
N HIS A 38 -22.02 -12.23 -20.53
CA HIS A 38 -22.13 -12.05 -19.09
C HIS A 38 -21.92 -13.39 -18.38
N PRO A 39 -20.69 -13.81 -18.12
CA PRO A 39 -20.42 -15.09 -17.48
C PRO A 39 -20.97 -15.20 -16.04
N GLY A 40 -21.20 -14.07 -15.37
CA GLY A 40 -21.72 -13.99 -14.02
C GLY A 40 -20.95 -13.00 -13.15
N THR A 41 -20.67 -13.39 -11.91
CA THR A 41 -19.91 -12.56 -10.95
C THR A 41 -18.47 -12.31 -11.42
N VAL A 42 -17.75 -11.42 -10.73
CA VAL A 42 -16.29 -11.20 -10.96
C VAL A 42 -15.51 -12.52 -10.93
N ARG A 43 -15.89 -13.45 -10.04
CA ARG A 43 -15.27 -14.78 -9.97
C ARG A 43 -15.57 -15.61 -11.21
N ASP A 44 -16.84 -15.65 -11.64
CA ASP A 44 -17.24 -16.39 -12.82
C ASP A 44 -16.56 -15.87 -14.09
N CYS A 45 -16.37 -14.55 -14.19
CA CYS A 45 -15.62 -13.93 -15.29
C CYS A 45 -14.13 -14.34 -15.29
N ARG A 46 -13.48 -14.40 -14.11
CA ARG A 46 -12.10 -14.88 -13.99
C ARG A 46 -11.98 -16.36 -14.36
N ASP A 47 -12.92 -17.19 -13.89
CA ASP A 47 -12.94 -18.61 -14.22
C ASP A 47 -13.23 -18.83 -15.71
N PHE A 48 -14.09 -18.00 -16.32
CA PHE A 48 -14.31 -18.00 -17.75
C PHE A 48 -13.04 -17.65 -18.52
N TYR A 49 -12.30 -16.63 -18.10
CA TYR A 49 -11.04 -16.24 -18.72
C TYR A 49 -10.04 -17.41 -18.70
N LYS A 50 -9.77 -17.99 -17.53
CA LYS A 50 -8.87 -19.14 -17.35
C LYS A 50 -9.26 -20.36 -18.19
N LYS A 51 -10.56 -20.60 -18.34
CA LYS A 51 -11.08 -21.75 -19.11
C LYS A 51 -10.81 -21.62 -20.61
N TYR A 52 -10.76 -20.40 -21.12
CA TYR A 52 -10.73 -20.14 -22.56
C TYR A 52 -9.45 -19.44 -23.04
N GLU A 53 -8.52 -19.05 -22.15
CA GLU A 53 -7.28 -18.33 -22.51
C GLU A 53 -6.35 -19.11 -23.45
N ASP A 54 -6.33 -20.45 -23.34
CA ASP A 54 -5.47 -21.33 -24.14
C ASP A 54 -6.21 -21.91 -25.37
N ILE A 55 -7.44 -21.46 -25.67
CA ILE A 55 -8.19 -21.96 -26.82
C ILE A 55 -7.88 -21.15 -28.07
N ASP A 56 -7.26 -21.81 -29.07
CA ASP A 56 -6.94 -21.19 -30.34
C ASP A 56 -8.17 -20.54 -31.01
N ASN A 57 -7.97 -19.30 -31.49
CA ASN A 57 -8.99 -18.49 -32.15
C ASN A 57 -10.21 -18.09 -31.28
N PHE A 58 -10.14 -18.29 -29.98
CA PHE A 58 -11.14 -17.78 -29.05
C PHE A 58 -10.52 -16.66 -28.22
N GLU A 59 -10.80 -15.43 -28.60
CA GLU A 59 -10.29 -14.23 -27.94
C GLU A 59 -11.40 -13.61 -27.11
N ILE A 60 -11.05 -13.30 -25.83
CA ILE A 60 -11.91 -12.59 -24.90
C ILE A 60 -11.42 -11.15 -24.83
N TYR A 61 -12.32 -10.21 -24.99
CA TYR A 61 -12.08 -8.77 -24.92
C TYR A 61 -12.83 -8.18 -23.74
N GLY A 62 -12.38 -7.05 -23.27
CA GLY A 62 -12.97 -6.30 -22.16
C GLY A 62 -11.87 -5.83 -21.21
N ASN A 63 -12.26 -5.12 -20.15
CA ASN A 63 -11.35 -4.69 -19.11
C ASN A 63 -11.35 -5.72 -17.98
N ASP A 64 -10.23 -6.39 -17.76
CA ASP A 64 -10.00 -7.36 -16.68
C ASP A 64 -9.92 -6.71 -15.30
N ARG A 65 -9.72 -5.41 -15.25
CA ARG A 65 -9.81 -4.60 -14.03
C ARG A 65 -11.24 -4.19 -13.76
N TYR A 66 -12.06 -5.10 -13.28
CA TYR A 66 -13.50 -4.95 -13.10
C TYR A 66 -13.92 -3.78 -12.21
N ILE A 67 -13.05 -3.28 -11.34
CA ILE A 67 -13.34 -2.08 -10.55
C ILE A 67 -13.56 -0.84 -11.41
N TYR A 68 -12.81 -0.68 -12.50
CA TYR A 68 -12.98 0.45 -13.41
C TYR A 68 -14.27 0.32 -14.21
N GLN A 69 -14.64 -0.91 -14.61
CA GLN A 69 -15.92 -1.17 -15.25
C GLN A 69 -17.07 -0.82 -14.31
N TYR A 70 -17.01 -1.30 -13.06
CA TYR A 70 -18.00 -0.97 -12.03
C TYR A 70 -18.15 0.55 -11.83
N ILE A 71 -17.05 1.29 -11.67
CA ILE A 71 -17.08 2.74 -11.50
C ILE A 71 -17.70 3.42 -12.72
N SER A 72 -17.29 3.03 -13.93
CA SER A 72 -17.80 3.59 -15.18
C SER A 72 -19.29 3.33 -15.40
N GLU A 73 -19.80 2.16 -15.01
CA GLU A 73 -21.22 1.81 -15.16
C GLU A 73 -22.08 2.46 -14.07
N LYS A 74 -21.58 2.51 -12.82
CA LYS A 74 -22.34 3.08 -11.70
C LYS A 74 -22.38 4.61 -11.72
N TYR A 75 -21.33 5.25 -12.24
CA TYR A 75 -21.17 6.72 -12.29
C TYR A 75 -20.90 7.22 -13.71
N PRO A 76 -21.76 6.92 -14.70
CA PRO A 76 -21.45 7.13 -16.12
C PRO A 76 -21.37 8.61 -16.53
N GLN A 77 -21.91 9.52 -15.75
CA GLN A 77 -21.98 10.95 -16.05
C GLN A 77 -21.36 11.82 -14.96
N ASP A 78 -20.81 11.20 -13.92
CA ASP A 78 -20.22 11.95 -12.81
C ASP A 78 -18.83 12.42 -13.20
N GLU A 79 -18.63 13.72 -13.17
CA GLU A 79 -17.31 14.31 -13.21
C GLU A 79 -16.67 14.18 -11.83
N VAL A 80 -15.69 13.30 -11.71
CA VAL A 80 -14.94 13.13 -10.46
C VAL A 80 -14.09 14.37 -10.22
N LYS A 81 -14.53 15.24 -9.31
CA LYS A 81 -13.73 16.39 -8.86
C LYS A 81 -12.77 15.93 -7.79
N PHE A 82 -11.47 16.05 -8.07
CA PHE A 82 -10.45 15.76 -7.10
C PHE A 82 -10.52 16.73 -5.92
N ASP A 83 -10.62 16.21 -4.71
CA ASP A 83 -10.61 16.98 -3.47
C ASP A 83 -9.72 16.26 -2.44
N ILE A 84 -8.51 16.76 -2.27
CA ILE A 84 -7.51 16.18 -1.36
C ILE A 84 -8.00 16.16 0.10
N SER A 85 -8.89 17.07 0.49
CA SER A 85 -9.41 17.11 1.85
C SER A 85 -10.28 15.91 2.23
N LYS A 86 -10.76 15.17 1.22
CA LYS A 86 -11.55 13.93 1.39
C LYS A 86 -10.71 12.67 1.37
N ILE A 87 -9.42 12.80 1.08
CA ILE A 87 -8.49 11.68 1.01
C ILE A 87 -7.62 11.69 2.25
N LYS A 88 -7.70 10.65 3.05
CA LYS A 88 -6.80 10.48 4.17
C LYS A 88 -5.48 9.90 3.68
N LEU A 89 -4.46 10.76 3.62
CA LEU A 89 -3.10 10.39 3.26
C LEU A 89 -2.23 10.43 4.50
N VAL A 90 -1.49 9.37 4.75
CA VAL A 90 -0.50 9.29 5.84
C VAL A 90 0.88 8.94 5.31
N THR A 91 1.89 9.58 5.88
CA THR A 91 3.28 9.12 5.76
C THR A 91 3.55 8.11 6.86
N LEU A 92 4.22 7.01 6.53
CA LEU A 92 4.55 5.95 7.47
C LEU A 92 6.04 5.65 7.39
N ASP A 93 6.64 5.37 8.54
CA ASP A 93 8.04 4.99 8.68
C ASP A 93 8.19 4.08 9.91
N ILE A 94 9.14 3.12 9.85
CA ILE A 94 9.45 2.23 10.95
C ILE A 94 10.92 2.26 11.32
N GLU A 95 11.19 1.95 12.60
CA GLU A 95 12.55 1.69 13.08
C GLU A 95 12.60 0.30 13.71
N THR A 96 13.66 -0.43 13.42
CA THR A 96 13.85 -1.82 13.89
C THR A 96 15.16 -1.97 14.64
N THR A 97 15.30 -3.05 15.42
CA THR A 97 16.62 -3.48 15.87
C THR A 97 17.48 -3.87 14.66
N SER A 98 18.78 -3.91 14.87
CA SER A 98 19.79 -4.34 13.88
C SER A 98 20.88 -5.18 14.53
N GLU A 99 20.51 -6.01 15.49
CA GLU A 99 21.48 -6.79 16.28
C GLU A 99 22.19 -7.87 15.44
N GLN A 100 21.51 -8.38 14.40
CA GLN A 100 22.05 -9.38 13.48
C GLN A 100 22.47 -8.79 12.13
N GLY A 101 22.61 -7.47 12.04
CA GLY A 101 22.95 -6.74 10.83
C GLY A 101 21.76 -5.94 10.28
N PHE A 102 21.80 -5.58 8.99
CA PHE A 102 20.71 -4.83 8.37
C PHE A 102 19.42 -5.67 8.38
N PRO A 103 18.29 -5.11 8.85
CA PRO A 103 17.05 -5.85 8.93
C PRO A 103 16.58 -6.29 7.55
N ASP A 104 16.37 -7.59 7.42
CA ASP A 104 15.95 -8.25 6.19
C ASP A 104 14.46 -8.59 6.25
N VAL A 105 13.73 -8.20 5.20
CA VAL A 105 12.28 -8.44 5.09
C VAL A 105 11.96 -9.94 5.02
N GLU A 106 12.82 -10.74 4.40
CA GLU A 106 12.57 -12.16 4.16
C GLU A 106 12.61 -12.94 5.47
N SER A 107 13.65 -12.78 6.27
CA SER A 107 13.80 -13.38 7.59
C SER A 107 12.95 -12.69 8.66
N CYS A 108 12.86 -11.37 8.59
CA CYS A 108 12.08 -10.49 9.46
C CYS A 108 12.27 -10.82 10.96
N VAL A 109 13.53 -11.03 11.39
CA VAL A 109 13.85 -11.47 12.77
C VAL A 109 13.96 -10.32 13.75
N GLU A 110 14.39 -9.16 13.30
CA GLU A 110 14.57 -7.97 14.11
C GLU A 110 13.24 -7.38 14.58
N GLU A 111 13.17 -6.91 15.82
CA GLU A 111 11.95 -6.33 16.38
C GLU A 111 11.71 -4.91 15.87
N ILE A 112 10.46 -4.52 15.71
CA ILE A 112 10.10 -3.13 15.46
C ILE A 112 10.21 -2.36 16.79
N LEU A 113 11.06 -1.32 16.78
CA LEU A 113 11.28 -0.43 17.93
C LEU A 113 10.34 0.77 17.92
N ALA A 114 10.00 1.25 16.73
CA ALA A 114 9.05 2.35 16.57
C ALA A 114 8.27 2.24 15.26
N ILE A 115 7.03 2.70 15.30
CA ILE A 115 6.20 2.99 14.11
C ILE A 115 5.76 4.43 14.23
N THR A 116 5.98 5.22 13.19
CA THR A 116 5.55 6.61 13.13
C THR A 116 4.64 6.83 11.93
N ILE A 117 3.53 7.51 12.15
CA ILE A 117 2.67 8.01 11.09
C ILE A 117 2.50 9.51 11.22
N GLN A 118 2.40 10.19 10.08
CA GLN A 118 2.01 11.60 10.01
C GLN A 118 0.82 11.76 9.08
N ASP A 119 -0.25 12.35 9.59
CA ASP A 119 -1.40 12.72 8.77
C ASP A 119 -1.06 13.95 7.91
N TYR A 120 -1.30 13.83 6.61
CA TYR A 120 -0.95 14.89 5.65
C TYR A 120 -1.77 16.17 5.86
N THR A 121 -3.04 16.03 6.22
CA THR A 121 -3.96 17.17 6.36
C THR A 121 -3.76 17.89 7.68
N THR A 122 -3.74 17.17 8.78
CA THR A 122 -3.64 17.75 10.14
C THR A 122 -2.21 18.03 10.56
N LYS A 123 -1.23 17.42 9.91
CA LYS A 123 0.21 17.40 10.26
C LYS A 123 0.50 16.77 11.61
N GLN A 124 -0.48 16.15 12.24
CA GLN A 124 -0.27 15.42 13.49
C GLN A 124 0.60 14.21 13.26
N ILE A 125 1.55 14.01 14.13
CA ILE A 125 2.47 12.86 14.15
C ILE A 125 2.08 11.97 15.31
N ILE A 126 1.97 10.67 15.06
CA ILE A 126 1.74 9.67 16.10
C ILE A 126 2.84 8.65 16.01
N THR A 127 3.51 8.42 17.11
CA THR A 127 4.59 7.43 17.23
C THR A 127 4.25 6.41 18.31
N TRP A 128 4.41 5.15 18.01
CA TRP A 128 4.48 4.04 18.95
C TRP A 128 5.93 3.65 19.09
N GLY A 129 6.45 3.64 20.30
CA GLY A 129 7.87 3.35 20.51
C GLY A 129 8.09 2.50 21.75
N SER A 130 9.11 1.64 21.71
CA SER A 130 9.43 0.68 22.77
C SER A 130 10.14 1.31 23.98
N LYS A 131 10.63 2.55 23.85
CA LYS A 131 11.38 3.25 24.92
C LYS A 131 10.62 4.47 25.42
N PRO A 132 10.77 4.81 26.72
CA PRO A 132 10.20 6.04 27.25
C PRO A 132 10.78 7.25 26.54
N PHE A 133 9.91 8.14 26.07
CA PHE A 133 10.31 9.39 25.44
C PHE A 133 9.46 10.53 25.95
N LYS A 134 10.12 11.61 26.41
CA LYS A 134 9.42 12.83 26.82
C LYS A 134 9.26 13.74 25.59
N ASN A 135 8.03 13.91 25.19
CA ASN A 135 7.69 14.75 24.04
C ASN A 135 7.21 16.13 24.52
N ASP A 136 7.85 17.18 24.05
CA ASP A 136 7.45 18.58 24.34
C ASP A 136 6.73 19.25 23.15
N ARG A 137 6.58 18.53 22.01
CA ARG A 137 5.89 19.01 20.80
C ARG A 137 4.39 18.75 20.89
N LYS A 138 3.59 19.77 20.57
CA LYS A 138 2.12 19.68 20.59
C LYS A 138 1.52 18.93 19.40
N ASP A 139 2.27 18.86 18.31
CA ASP A 139 1.90 18.16 17.05
C ASP A 139 2.30 16.68 17.05
N VAL A 140 2.93 16.19 18.13
CA VAL A 140 3.36 14.80 18.27
C VAL A 140 2.64 14.13 19.45
N THR A 141 2.07 12.97 19.20
CA THR A 141 1.57 12.06 20.22
C THR A 141 2.51 10.86 20.29
N TYR A 142 3.10 10.62 21.45
CA TYR A 142 3.96 9.47 21.67
C TYR A 142 3.28 8.44 22.57
N ASN A 143 3.20 7.21 22.09
CA ASN A 143 2.63 6.07 22.78
C ASN A 143 3.78 5.14 23.20
N HIS A 144 4.13 5.12 24.49
CA HIS A 144 5.13 4.21 25.01
C HIS A 144 4.54 2.79 25.12
N CYS A 145 5.18 1.84 24.44
CA CYS A 145 4.81 0.43 24.39
C CYS A 145 6.04 -0.41 24.73
N PRO A 146 6.22 -0.87 25.98
CA PRO A 146 7.45 -1.53 26.45
C PRO A 146 7.90 -2.77 25.68
N THR A 147 6.98 -3.43 25.00
CA THR A 147 7.23 -4.62 24.18
C THR A 147 6.73 -4.43 22.76
N GLU A 148 7.35 -5.13 21.80
CA GLU A 148 6.85 -5.12 20.43
C GLU A 148 5.41 -5.61 20.32
N TYR A 149 5.01 -6.59 21.14
CA TYR A 149 3.62 -7.06 21.20
C TYR A 149 2.65 -5.92 21.53
N GLU A 150 2.95 -5.10 22.53
CA GLU A 150 2.13 -3.95 22.91
C GLU A 150 2.15 -2.86 21.84
N LEU A 151 3.32 -2.63 21.23
CA LEU A 151 3.51 -1.66 20.15
C LEU A 151 2.61 -2.03 18.95
N LEU A 152 2.75 -3.24 18.44
CA LEU A 152 1.97 -3.72 17.30
C LEU A 152 0.46 -3.79 17.61
N THR A 153 0.10 -4.20 18.83
CA THR A 153 -1.31 -4.25 19.26
C THR A 153 -1.91 -2.84 19.33
N SER A 154 -1.19 -1.88 19.91
CA SER A 154 -1.65 -0.49 20.01
C SER A 154 -1.75 0.16 18.63
N PHE A 155 -0.74 -0.05 17.79
CA PHE A 155 -0.72 0.44 16.41
C PHE A 155 -1.91 -0.10 15.60
N ILE A 156 -2.12 -1.42 15.55
CA ILE A 156 -3.18 -2.00 14.72
C ILE A 156 -4.58 -1.61 15.23
N ASN A 157 -4.76 -1.46 16.54
CA ASN A 157 -6.02 -1.01 17.10
C ASN A 157 -6.33 0.45 16.73
N TYR A 158 -5.33 1.33 16.73
CA TYR A 158 -5.47 2.70 16.25
C TYR A 158 -5.77 2.73 14.75
N TRP A 159 -4.98 1.99 13.96
CA TRP A 159 -5.11 1.89 12.51
C TRP A 159 -6.51 1.50 12.06
N MET A 160 -7.11 0.51 12.73
CA MET A 160 -8.45 0.03 12.42
C MET A 160 -9.57 1.02 12.67
N GLN A 161 -9.37 2.04 13.51
CA GLN A 161 -10.40 3.02 13.81
C GLN A 161 -10.61 3.98 12.63
N ASP A 162 -9.55 4.28 11.90
CA ASP A 162 -9.60 5.22 10.78
C ASP A 162 -8.48 4.91 9.77
N VAL A 163 -8.66 3.83 9.00
CA VAL A 163 -7.71 3.36 7.99
C VAL A 163 -7.49 4.44 6.92
N PRO A 164 -6.26 4.78 6.54
CA PRO A 164 -6.01 5.76 5.49
C PRO A 164 -6.40 5.24 4.10
N ASP A 165 -6.70 6.16 3.18
CA ASP A 165 -6.88 5.85 1.76
C ASP A 165 -5.54 5.62 1.07
N VAL A 166 -4.53 6.39 1.50
CA VAL A 166 -3.20 6.39 0.89
C VAL A 166 -2.12 6.36 1.97
N ILE A 167 -1.17 5.45 1.80
CA ILE A 167 0.08 5.42 2.56
C ILE A 167 1.21 5.87 1.64
N THR A 168 2.07 6.73 2.15
CA THR A 168 3.32 7.11 1.50
C THR A 168 4.49 7.05 2.47
N GLY A 169 5.70 7.05 1.94
CA GLY A 169 6.96 7.03 2.67
C GLY A 169 8.10 6.70 1.71
N TRP A 170 9.30 6.58 2.21
CA TRP A 170 10.48 6.33 1.39
C TRP A 170 10.81 4.84 1.35
N ASN A 171 10.66 4.20 0.19
CA ASN A 171 10.89 2.76 -0.02
C ASN A 171 9.92 1.85 0.77
N ILE A 172 8.73 2.34 1.06
CA ILE A 172 7.75 1.63 1.91
C ILE A 172 7.26 0.32 1.30
N GLN A 173 7.19 0.23 -0.03
CA GLN A 173 6.71 -0.97 -0.72
C GLN A 173 7.67 -2.15 -0.59
N LEU A 174 8.97 -1.88 -0.46
CA LEU A 174 10.00 -2.91 -0.37
C LEU A 174 10.52 -3.14 1.04
N PHE A 175 10.18 -2.26 2.01
CA PHE A 175 10.67 -2.39 3.37
C PHE A 175 9.55 -2.25 4.41
N ASP A 176 9.03 -1.05 4.66
CA ASP A 176 8.15 -0.79 5.81
C ASP A 176 6.88 -1.64 5.80
N ILE A 177 6.15 -1.66 4.68
CA ILE A 177 4.89 -2.39 4.59
C ILE A 177 5.09 -3.91 4.68
N PRO A 178 6.01 -4.53 3.93
CA PRO A 178 6.31 -5.95 4.08
C PRO A 178 6.79 -6.29 5.50
N TYR A 179 7.63 -5.45 6.09
CA TYR A 179 8.15 -5.67 7.43
C TYR A 179 7.04 -5.63 8.48
N ILE A 180 6.18 -4.62 8.45
CA ILE A 180 5.01 -4.52 9.35
C ILE A 180 4.09 -5.74 9.18
N CYS A 181 3.74 -6.11 7.95
CA CYS A 181 2.86 -7.26 7.70
C CYS A 181 3.44 -8.54 8.29
N ARG A 182 4.72 -8.81 8.07
CA ARG A 182 5.40 -10.01 8.60
C ARG A 182 5.55 -9.99 10.11
N ARG A 183 5.84 -8.83 10.72
CA ARG A 183 5.90 -8.72 12.18
C ARG A 183 4.52 -8.86 12.81
N LEU A 184 3.49 -8.23 12.23
CA LEU A 184 2.10 -8.43 12.68
C LEU A 184 1.68 -9.90 12.64
N ASP A 185 1.98 -10.59 11.55
CA ASP A 185 1.68 -12.02 11.43
C ASP A 185 2.45 -12.86 12.46
N ARG A 186 3.75 -12.64 12.58
CA ARG A 186 4.62 -13.39 13.50
C ARG A 186 4.25 -13.18 14.96
N VAL A 187 3.94 -11.95 15.37
CA VAL A 187 3.75 -11.57 16.77
C VAL A 187 2.29 -11.68 17.20
N LEU A 188 1.36 -11.26 16.32
CA LEU A 188 -0.07 -11.19 16.64
C LEU A 188 -0.91 -12.23 15.88
N GLY A 189 -0.35 -12.87 14.85
CA GLY A 189 -1.00 -13.84 14.00
C GLY A 189 -1.76 -13.24 12.81
N GLU A 190 -1.95 -14.07 11.78
CA GLU A 190 -2.54 -13.72 10.48
C GLU A 190 -3.88 -12.95 10.59
N LYS A 191 -4.72 -13.35 11.55
CA LYS A 191 -6.03 -12.71 11.74
C LYS A 191 -5.92 -11.22 12.09
N LEU A 192 -4.93 -10.84 12.89
CA LEU A 192 -4.70 -9.43 13.24
C LEU A 192 -3.91 -8.71 12.14
N MET A 193 -2.97 -9.38 11.50
CA MET A 193 -2.25 -8.85 10.35
C MET A 193 -3.23 -8.46 9.22
N LYS A 194 -4.21 -9.30 8.92
CA LYS A 194 -5.26 -8.99 7.92
C LYS A 194 -6.07 -7.73 8.23
N ARG A 195 -6.12 -7.28 9.47
CA ARG A 195 -6.78 -6.02 9.85
C ARG A 195 -6.00 -4.77 9.44
N PHE A 196 -4.80 -4.92 8.91
CA PHE A 196 -4.09 -3.84 8.25
C PHE A 196 -4.84 -3.35 6.99
N SER A 197 -5.60 -4.23 6.35
CA SER A 197 -6.59 -3.88 5.32
C SER A 197 -7.97 -3.64 5.95
N PRO A 198 -8.72 -2.58 5.54
CA PRO A 198 -10.09 -2.36 6.00
C PRO A 198 -11.03 -3.49 5.59
N TRP A 199 -10.67 -4.27 4.58
CA TRP A 199 -11.47 -5.39 4.05
C TRP A 199 -10.93 -6.76 4.44
N GLY A 200 -9.84 -6.80 5.22
CA GLY A 200 -9.18 -8.06 5.57
C GLY A 200 -8.45 -8.73 4.40
N LEU A 201 -8.16 -7.96 3.36
CA LEU A 201 -7.48 -8.41 2.14
C LEU A 201 -6.03 -7.96 2.16
N VAL A 202 -5.15 -8.79 2.68
CA VAL A 202 -3.71 -8.60 2.63
C VAL A 202 -3.11 -9.80 1.93
N SER A 203 -2.37 -9.58 0.87
CA SER A 203 -1.73 -10.63 0.08
C SER A 203 -0.25 -10.33 -0.15
N GLU A 204 0.57 -11.35 0.05
CA GLU A 204 1.99 -11.33 -0.29
C GLU A 204 2.17 -11.51 -1.80
N GLY A 205 3.08 -10.76 -2.38
CA GLY A 205 3.50 -10.83 -3.76
C GLY A 205 5.00 -10.68 -3.88
N GLU A 206 5.51 -10.85 -5.10
CA GLU A 206 6.92 -10.70 -5.41
C GLU A 206 7.11 -9.76 -6.59
N VAL A 207 8.16 -8.95 -6.53
CA VAL A 207 8.61 -8.12 -7.66
C VAL A 207 10.08 -8.37 -7.95
N HIS A 208 10.44 -8.37 -9.22
CA HIS A 208 11.81 -8.59 -9.67
C HIS A 208 12.44 -7.26 -10.08
N ILE A 209 13.39 -6.77 -9.28
CA ILE A 209 14.10 -5.51 -9.53
C ILE A 209 15.60 -5.77 -9.63
N MET A 210 16.21 -5.39 -10.74
CA MET A 210 17.65 -5.54 -10.99
C MET A 210 18.19 -6.96 -10.72
N GLY A 211 17.40 -7.99 -11.09
CA GLY A 211 17.80 -9.40 -10.94
C GLY A 211 17.64 -9.96 -9.51
N ARG A 212 17.00 -9.21 -8.60
CA ARG A 212 16.66 -9.67 -7.25
C ARG A 212 15.16 -9.74 -7.09
N THR A 213 14.69 -10.76 -6.40
CA THR A 213 13.29 -10.88 -5.99
C THR A 213 13.10 -10.13 -4.67
N HIS A 214 12.07 -9.31 -4.61
CA HIS A 214 11.67 -8.60 -3.41
C HIS A 214 10.24 -8.97 -3.05
N ILE A 215 10.00 -9.17 -1.76
CA ILE A 215 8.67 -9.43 -1.22
C ILE A 215 7.94 -8.10 -1.11
N THR A 216 6.69 -8.10 -1.55
CA THR A 216 5.76 -6.97 -1.44
C THR A 216 4.46 -7.43 -0.82
N TYR A 217 3.67 -6.49 -0.33
CA TYR A 217 2.33 -6.79 0.17
C TYR A 217 1.32 -5.84 -0.47
N ASP A 218 0.24 -6.41 -0.99
CA ASP A 218 -0.93 -5.65 -1.38
C ASP A 218 -1.91 -5.57 -0.20
N VAL A 219 -2.28 -4.36 0.17
CA VAL A 219 -3.21 -4.07 1.26
C VAL A 219 -4.50 -3.56 0.65
N GLY A 220 -5.45 -4.46 0.44
CA GLY A 220 -6.72 -4.14 -0.20
C GLY A 220 -7.44 -2.98 0.48
N GLY A 221 -7.84 -1.97 -0.29
CA GLY A 221 -8.49 -0.75 0.20
C GLY A 221 -7.55 0.37 0.63
N VAL A 222 -6.23 0.17 0.57
CA VAL A 222 -5.21 1.18 0.90
C VAL A 222 -4.23 1.31 -0.27
N THR A 223 -4.15 2.49 -0.85
CA THR A 223 -3.21 2.74 -1.95
C THR A 223 -1.82 3.03 -1.38
N GLN A 224 -0.82 2.33 -1.87
CA GLN A 224 0.58 2.55 -1.52
C GLN A 224 1.23 3.43 -2.59
N LEU A 225 1.66 4.63 -2.22
CA LEU A 225 2.40 5.55 -3.09
C LEU A 225 3.82 5.72 -2.54
N ASP A 226 4.73 4.88 -3.00
CA ASP A 226 6.14 4.97 -2.59
C ASP A 226 6.77 6.26 -3.11
N TYR A 227 7.23 7.10 -2.18
CA TYR A 227 7.79 8.40 -2.54
C TYR A 227 9.14 8.26 -3.27
N LEU A 228 9.89 7.20 -3.01
CA LEU A 228 11.12 6.90 -3.76
C LEU A 228 10.84 6.68 -5.24
N ASP A 229 9.79 5.92 -5.56
CA ASP A 229 9.40 5.67 -6.94
C ASP A 229 8.86 6.92 -7.61
N LEU A 230 8.06 7.70 -6.90
CA LEU A 230 7.60 9.01 -7.39
C LEU A 230 8.77 9.95 -7.64
N TYR A 231 9.72 10.03 -6.71
CA TYR A 231 10.91 10.86 -6.86
C TYR A 231 11.72 10.45 -8.09
N LYS A 232 12.04 9.16 -8.26
CA LYS A 232 12.75 8.66 -9.45
C LYS A 232 12.01 8.96 -10.76
N LYS A 233 10.69 8.84 -10.76
CA LYS A 233 9.85 9.02 -11.95
C LYS A 233 9.73 10.48 -12.37
N PHE A 234 9.68 11.42 -11.42
CA PHE A 234 9.43 12.83 -11.69
C PHE A 234 10.66 13.72 -11.55
N THR A 235 11.82 13.17 -11.16
CA THR A 235 13.08 13.91 -11.12
C THR A 235 13.87 13.68 -12.41
N TYR A 236 14.16 14.75 -13.13
CA TYR A 236 14.85 14.66 -14.44
C TYR A 236 16.35 14.39 -14.37
N LYS A 237 16.95 14.56 -13.19
CA LYS A 237 18.39 14.32 -12.98
C LYS A 237 18.57 13.04 -12.18
N ALA A 238 19.36 12.11 -12.71
CA ALA A 238 19.81 10.94 -11.96
C ALA A 238 20.64 11.39 -10.76
N GLN A 239 20.43 10.75 -9.62
CA GLN A 239 21.16 11.01 -8.39
C GLN A 239 22.26 9.96 -8.19
N GLU A 240 23.35 10.32 -7.52
CA GLU A 240 24.43 9.38 -7.19
C GLU A 240 23.97 8.30 -6.20
N SER A 241 23.05 8.67 -5.31
CA SER A 241 22.42 7.78 -4.36
C SER A 241 20.94 8.13 -4.17
N TYR A 242 20.10 7.11 -3.99
CA TYR A 242 18.68 7.27 -3.66
C TYR A 242 18.37 6.94 -2.19
N ARG A 243 19.38 6.96 -1.32
CA ARG A 243 19.15 6.90 0.12
C ARG A 243 18.48 8.18 0.60
N LEU A 244 17.55 8.05 1.54
CA LEU A 244 16.77 9.18 2.03
C LEU A 244 17.66 10.32 2.57
N ASP A 245 18.70 10.00 3.32
CA ASP A 245 19.65 10.99 3.85
C ASP A 245 20.38 11.78 2.76
N TYR A 246 20.80 11.10 1.67
CA TYR A 246 21.42 11.75 0.52
C TYR A 246 20.44 12.67 -0.20
N ILE A 247 19.24 12.18 -0.47
CA ILE A 247 18.22 12.98 -1.16
C ILE A 247 17.76 14.17 -0.30
N ALA A 248 17.58 13.97 1.01
CA ALA A 248 17.26 15.04 1.94
C ALA A 248 18.35 16.13 1.95
N LYS A 249 19.63 15.74 1.87
CA LYS A 249 20.74 16.68 1.74
C LYS A 249 20.70 17.47 0.41
N VAL A 250 20.44 16.78 -0.70
CA VAL A 250 20.41 17.38 -2.04
C VAL A 250 19.23 18.35 -2.19
N GLU A 251 18.05 17.93 -1.75
CA GLU A 251 16.80 18.67 -1.99
C GLU A 251 16.49 19.70 -0.89
N LEU A 252 16.81 19.38 0.37
CA LEU A 252 16.41 20.19 1.52
C LEU A 252 17.60 20.79 2.27
N GLY A 253 18.82 20.40 1.96
CA GLY A 253 20.02 20.80 2.72
C GLY A 253 20.06 20.18 4.13
N GLN A 254 19.20 19.20 4.41
CA GLN A 254 19.11 18.54 5.71
C GLN A 254 19.77 17.17 5.67
N GLN A 255 20.31 16.74 6.79
CA GLN A 255 20.88 15.39 6.96
C GLN A 255 20.23 14.70 8.16
N LYS A 256 20.27 13.37 8.18
CA LYS A 256 19.93 12.61 9.39
C LYS A 256 20.78 13.12 10.56
N LEU A 257 20.22 13.05 11.75
CA LEU A 257 20.98 13.32 12.98
C LEU A 257 22.16 12.35 13.05
N ASP A 258 23.30 12.85 13.48
CA ASP A 258 24.48 12.03 13.67
C ASP A 258 24.27 11.14 14.92
N HIS A 259 24.47 9.86 14.76
CA HIS A 259 24.33 8.84 15.80
C HIS A 259 25.68 8.24 16.19
N SER A 260 26.79 8.82 15.72
CA SER A 260 28.15 8.29 15.93
C SER A 260 28.60 8.27 17.39
N GLU A 261 27.89 8.96 18.28
CA GLU A 261 28.10 8.94 19.72
C GLU A 261 27.59 7.68 20.43
N PHE A 262 26.76 6.87 19.76
CA PHE A 262 26.20 5.62 20.29
C PHE A 262 26.91 4.42 19.70
N GLU A 263 27.24 3.43 20.53
CA GLU A 263 27.95 2.21 20.08
C GLU A 263 27.06 1.31 19.21
N THR A 264 25.77 1.28 19.52
CA THR A 264 24.77 0.50 18.76
C THR A 264 23.54 1.34 18.43
N PHE A 265 22.83 0.94 17.40
CA PHE A 265 21.54 1.57 17.04
C PHE A 265 20.51 1.43 18.18
N LYS A 266 20.59 0.33 18.94
CA LYS A 266 19.77 0.09 20.12
C LYS A 266 20.03 1.12 21.22
N ASP A 267 21.29 1.51 21.43
CA ASP A 267 21.67 2.50 22.46
C ASP A 267 21.13 3.89 22.12
N PHE A 268 20.96 4.21 20.84
CA PHE A 268 20.35 5.46 20.42
C PHE A 268 18.85 5.52 20.80
N TYR A 269 18.16 4.39 20.82
CA TYR A 269 16.75 4.28 21.21
C TYR A 269 16.58 3.89 22.70
N THR A 270 17.64 3.74 23.45
CA THR A 270 17.62 3.48 24.90
C THR A 270 17.97 4.72 25.69
#